data_1e3b2b6dbd000aa8f627d4a2c7cfaa9e
#
_entry.id   1e3b2b6dbd000aa8f627d4a2c7cfaa9e
#
_cell.length_a   1.000
_cell.length_b   1.000
_cell.length_c   1.000
_cell.angle_alpha   90.00
_cell.angle_beta   90.00
_cell.angle_gamma   90.00
#
_symmetry.space_group_name_H-M   'P 1'
#
loop_
_entity.id
_entity.type
_entity.pdbx_description
1 polymer ?
#
loop_
_entity_poly.entity_id
_entity_poly.type
_entity_poly.pdbx_seq_one_letter_code
_entity_poly.pdbx_strand_id
1 'polypeptide(L)'
;MNRYEKQELFRPIGKEGQAILQTKTAVIAGVGALGSALAHQLARAGIGRLILIDRDVVEESNLQRQTLFIEKDSEDMVPKVIAAKERLNAINSSVDIEVHFKQLTGHNAEKLVEDADVVLDGTDNFETRYILNDVCMKNNIPYVYGGVAGSTGTVAVFLRDQTCCLRCLLGGRMLGETCDANGVIMPAVEITASYQTVEALKILTGQSALITPKMLTFDVWTRMNMETKLPLSKADCPVCIKNIYPALQKDFLEAIVLCGRKTVQLSTNRLFDLNQLESELALHHPILTPFLLRVTINGLDVAIFKDGRIHVKGTEDTKIAQEMYEEYFARLVYE
;
A
#
# COMPACT_ATOMS: atom_id res chain seq x y z
N MET A 1 18.31 22.21 -20.69
CA MET A 1 17.43 21.07 -21.04
C MET A 1 16.47 20.88 -19.89
N ASN A 2 15.17 20.82 -20.17
CA ASN A 2 14.13 20.53 -19.18
C ASN A 2 14.12 19.00 -18.91
N ARG A 3 14.02 18.59 -17.65
CA ARG A 3 13.93 17.17 -17.22
C ARG A 3 12.81 16.43 -17.98
N TYR A 4 11.71 17.09 -18.26
CA TYR A 4 10.48 16.51 -18.81
C TYR A 4 10.34 16.72 -20.31
N GLU A 5 11.37 17.24 -21.01
CA GLU A 5 11.32 17.58 -22.43
C GLU A 5 10.75 16.45 -23.31
N LYS A 6 11.17 15.19 -23.08
CA LYS A 6 10.67 14.05 -23.86
C LYS A 6 9.22 13.70 -23.55
N GLN A 7 8.79 13.87 -22.29
CA GLN A 7 7.41 13.66 -21.87
C GLN A 7 6.49 14.77 -22.42
N GLU A 8 6.96 16.02 -22.46
CA GLU A 8 6.26 17.15 -23.05
C GLU A 8 6.08 17.03 -24.59
N LEU A 9 6.97 16.32 -25.29
CA LEU A 9 6.83 16.02 -26.71
C LEU A 9 5.73 14.98 -26.99
N PHE A 10 5.35 14.19 -26.02
CA PHE A 10 4.22 13.27 -26.14
C PHE A 10 2.91 14.05 -26.08
N ARG A 11 2.27 14.24 -27.25
CA ARG A 11 1.13 15.13 -27.44
C ARG A 11 -0.01 15.02 -26.40
N PRO A 12 -0.40 13.83 -25.95
CA PRO A 12 -1.45 13.72 -24.93
C PRO A 12 -1.10 14.39 -23.61
N ILE A 13 0.18 14.47 -23.23
CA ILE A 13 0.62 15.22 -22.05
C ILE A 13 0.92 16.66 -22.41
N GLY A 14 1.85 16.88 -23.35
CA GLY A 14 2.29 18.21 -23.74
C GLY A 14 2.88 19.02 -22.59
N LYS A 15 3.21 20.26 -22.84
CA LYS A 15 3.68 21.21 -21.80
C LYS A 15 2.58 21.54 -20.78
N GLU A 16 1.35 21.65 -21.25
CA GLU A 16 0.19 21.98 -20.40
C GLU A 16 -0.11 20.84 -19.43
N GLY A 17 -0.20 19.60 -19.91
CA GLY A 17 -0.40 18.44 -19.04
C GLY A 17 0.74 18.26 -18.04
N GLN A 18 2.00 18.55 -18.45
CA GLN A 18 3.15 18.52 -17.52
C GLN A 18 3.00 19.59 -16.42
N ALA A 19 2.58 20.79 -16.76
CA ALA A 19 2.35 21.85 -15.78
C ALA A 19 1.22 21.49 -14.81
N ILE A 20 0.13 20.87 -15.31
CA ILE A 20 -0.96 20.36 -14.47
C ILE A 20 -0.44 19.27 -13.53
N LEU A 21 0.30 18.26 -14.05
CA LEU A 21 0.83 17.16 -13.25
C LEU A 21 1.67 17.63 -12.06
N GLN A 22 2.45 18.71 -12.24
CA GLN A 22 3.27 19.30 -11.18
C GLN A 22 2.47 19.95 -10.04
N THR A 23 1.16 20.13 -10.18
CA THR A 23 0.26 20.65 -9.13
C THR A 23 -0.54 19.54 -8.45
N LYS A 24 -0.40 18.29 -8.88
CA LYS A 24 -1.23 17.16 -8.48
C LYS A 24 -0.64 16.35 -7.36
N THR A 25 -1.52 15.73 -6.57
CA THR A 25 -1.21 14.85 -5.46
C THR A 25 -1.68 13.42 -5.75
N ALA A 26 -0.79 12.45 -5.63
CA ALA A 26 -1.16 11.03 -5.65
C ALA A 26 -0.88 10.39 -4.29
N VAL A 27 -1.81 9.58 -3.81
CA VAL A 27 -1.63 8.72 -2.65
C VAL A 27 -1.34 7.30 -3.12
N ILE A 28 -0.29 6.70 -2.59
CA ILE A 28 0.07 5.30 -2.83
C ILE A 28 -0.08 4.55 -1.50
N ALA A 29 -1.06 3.67 -1.45
CA ALA A 29 -1.29 2.80 -0.30
C ALA A 29 -0.57 1.46 -0.51
N GLY A 30 0.36 1.14 0.40
CA GLY A 30 1.32 0.04 0.24
C GLY A 30 2.53 0.47 -0.61
N VAL A 31 3.74 0.40 -0.03
CA VAL A 31 5.02 0.70 -0.71
C VAL A 31 5.83 -0.59 -0.85
N GLY A 32 5.11 -1.69 -1.12
CA GLY A 32 5.69 -2.98 -1.47
C GLY A 32 6.13 -3.05 -2.94
N ALA A 33 5.91 -4.19 -3.59
CA ALA A 33 6.35 -4.41 -4.97
C ALA A 33 5.69 -3.43 -5.97
N LEU A 34 4.36 -3.36 -6.00
CA LEU A 34 3.64 -2.41 -6.86
C LEU A 34 3.90 -0.97 -6.45
N GLY A 35 3.76 -0.65 -5.16
CA GLY A 35 3.86 0.73 -4.69
C GLY A 35 5.24 1.35 -4.88
N SER A 36 6.34 0.59 -4.74
CA SER A 36 7.69 1.09 -5.04
C SER A 36 7.86 1.43 -6.52
N ALA A 37 7.34 0.59 -7.41
CA ALA A 37 7.37 0.84 -8.85
C ALA A 37 6.50 2.05 -9.24
N LEU A 38 5.29 2.17 -8.67
CA LEU A 38 4.39 3.31 -8.87
C LEU A 38 5.03 4.63 -8.42
N ALA A 39 5.57 4.66 -7.20
CA ALA A 39 6.23 5.84 -6.65
C ALA A 39 7.43 6.28 -7.51
N HIS A 40 8.25 5.33 -7.93
CA HIS A 40 9.37 5.55 -8.82
C HIS A 40 8.94 6.18 -10.16
N GLN A 41 7.91 5.62 -10.80
CA GLN A 41 7.43 6.09 -12.11
C GLN A 41 6.79 7.48 -12.01
N LEU A 42 5.93 7.73 -11.01
CA LEU A 42 5.28 9.02 -10.82
C LEU A 42 6.26 10.13 -10.43
N ALA A 43 7.26 9.84 -9.57
CA ALA A 43 8.31 10.80 -9.25
C ALA A 43 9.14 11.18 -10.49
N ARG A 44 9.47 10.22 -11.36
CA ARG A 44 10.15 10.49 -12.63
C ARG A 44 9.27 11.26 -13.61
N ALA A 45 7.98 11.01 -13.62
CA ALA A 45 7.03 11.76 -14.44
C ALA A 45 6.87 13.22 -13.97
N GLY A 46 7.27 13.54 -12.74
CA GLY A 46 7.23 14.89 -12.21
C GLY A 46 5.87 15.28 -11.65
N ILE A 47 5.24 14.39 -10.91
CA ILE A 47 4.08 14.74 -10.10
C ILE A 47 4.46 15.79 -9.04
N GLY A 48 3.51 16.63 -8.62
CA GLY A 48 3.76 17.64 -7.60
C GLY A 48 4.02 17.05 -6.22
N ARG A 49 3.15 16.16 -5.75
CA ARG A 49 3.22 15.55 -4.41
C ARG A 49 2.88 14.07 -4.45
N LEU A 50 3.65 13.27 -3.69
CA LEU A 50 3.38 11.86 -3.41
C LEU A 50 3.17 11.67 -1.91
N ILE A 51 2.07 11.04 -1.53
CA ILE A 51 1.80 10.61 -0.16
C ILE A 51 1.95 9.08 -0.13
N LEU A 52 2.92 8.58 0.63
CA LEU A 52 3.24 7.16 0.72
C LEU A 52 2.80 6.62 2.08
N ILE A 53 1.99 5.55 2.06
CA ILE A 53 1.45 4.93 3.27
C ILE A 53 1.88 3.47 3.28
N ASP A 54 2.65 3.05 4.27
CA ASP A 54 3.02 1.65 4.50
C ASP A 54 3.34 1.43 5.97
N ARG A 55 3.05 0.24 6.46
CA ARG A 55 3.27 -0.17 7.85
C ARG A 55 4.52 -1.00 8.07
N ASP A 56 5.15 -1.48 6.99
CA ASP A 56 6.22 -2.48 7.03
C ASP A 56 7.62 -1.84 6.99
N VAL A 57 8.60 -2.60 7.46
CA VAL A 57 10.02 -2.35 7.23
C VAL A 57 10.52 -3.13 6.02
N VAL A 58 11.68 -2.75 5.51
CA VAL A 58 12.34 -3.49 4.43
C VAL A 58 12.88 -4.82 4.98
N GLU A 59 12.64 -5.90 4.24
CA GLU A 59 13.16 -7.24 4.52
C GLU A 59 13.95 -7.75 3.30
N GLU A 60 14.97 -8.58 3.52
CA GLU A 60 15.79 -9.16 2.46
C GLU A 60 14.95 -9.88 1.38
N SER A 61 13.89 -10.60 1.80
CA SER A 61 12.95 -11.27 0.91
C SER A 61 12.18 -10.32 -0.03
N ASN A 62 12.21 -9.02 0.24
CA ASN A 62 11.56 -7.99 -0.58
C ASN A 62 12.42 -7.54 -1.77
N LEU A 63 13.74 -7.59 -1.65
CA LEU A 63 14.70 -6.95 -2.55
C LEU A 63 14.61 -7.46 -4.00
N GLN A 64 14.19 -8.70 -4.20
CA GLN A 64 14.06 -9.28 -5.55
C GLN A 64 12.96 -8.63 -6.42
N ARG A 65 12.04 -7.83 -5.82
CA ARG A 65 10.91 -7.21 -6.55
C ARG A 65 10.50 -5.80 -6.11
N GLN A 66 11.07 -5.28 -5.02
CA GLN A 66 10.77 -3.94 -4.49
C GLN A 66 11.93 -2.99 -4.82
N THR A 67 11.85 -2.38 -6.00
CA THR A 67 12.97 -1.74 -6.71
C THR A 67 13.53 -0.46 -6.08
N LEU A 68 12.86 0.12 -5.09
CA LEU A 68 13.38 1.28 -4.36
C LEU A 68 14.32 0.93 -3.20
N PHE A 69 14.42 -0.35 -2.83
CA PHE A 69 15.15 -0.77 -1.65
C PHE A 69 16.47 -1.46 -1.96
N ILE A 70 17.43 -1.36 -1.04
CA ILE A 70 18.76 -1.96 -1.13
C ILE A 70 19.03 -2.81 0.11
N GLU A 71 20.07 -3.65 0.07
CA GLU A 71 20.46 -4.55 1.15
C GLU A 71 20.61 -3.81 2.50
N LYS A 72 21.24 -2.63 2.48
CA LYS A 72 21.41 -1.80 3.67
C LYS A 72 20.10 -1.41 4.35
N ASP A 73 19.04 -1.19 3.58
CA ASP A 73 17.72 -0.87 4.13
C ASP A 73 17.13 -2.05 4.91
N SER A 74 17.41 -3.29 4.48
CA SER A 74 16.95 -4.51 5.17
C SER A 74 17.80 -4.84 6.40
N GLU A 75 19.12 -4.63 6.35
CA GLU A 75 20.02 -4.78 7.48
C GLU A 75 19.63 -3.84 8.62
N ASP A 76 19.33 -2.59 8.30
CA ASP A 76 18.97 -1.54 9.26
C ASP A 76 17.47 -1.55 9.62
N MET A 77 16.67 -2.46 9.04
CA MET A 77 15.20 -2.56 9.24
C MET A 77 14.50 -1.21 9.03
N VAL A 78 14.89 -0.49 7.97
CA VAL A 78 14.33 0.83 7.66
C VAL A 78 12.87 0.70 7.24
N PRO A 79 11.93 1.54 7.75
CA PRO A 79 10.56 1.58 7.23
C PRO A 79 10.52 1.81 5.72
N LYS A 80 9.71 1.04 5.01
CA LYS A 80 9.61 1.12 3.54
C LYS A 80 9.36 2.56 3.06
N VAL A 81 8.47 3.29 3.71
CA VAL A 81 8.16 4.68 3.35
C VAL A 81 9.34 5.64 3.54
N ILE A 82 10.19 5.40 4.55
CA ILE A 82 11.38 6.23 4.80
C ILE A 82 12.45 5.94 3.74
N ALA A 83 12.78 4.67 3.51
CA ALA A 83 13.72 4.28 2.46
C ALA A 83 13.26 4.77 1.07
N ALA A 84 11.96 4.63 0.75
CA ALA A 84 11.38 5.14 -0.48
C ALA A 84 11.54 6.66 -0.60
N LYS A 85 11.23 7.44 0.43
CA LYS A 85 11.39 8.91 0.44
C LYS A 85 12.83 9.31 0.11
N GLU A 86 13.81 8.69 0.74
CA GLU A 86 15.22 8.98 0.49
C GLU A 86 15.59 8.76 -0.98
N ARG A 87 15.23 7.60 -1.53
CA ARG A 87 15.52 7.24 -2.94
C ARG A 87 14.78 8.16 -3.91
N LEU A 88 13.51 8.45 -3.67
CA LEU A 88 12.70 9.31 -4.53
C LEU A 88 13.21 10.75 -4.54
N ASN A 89 13.65 11.29 -3.41
CA ASN A 89 14.29 12.61 -3.34
C ASN A 89 15.60 12.65 -4.14
N ALA A 90 16.39 11.57 -4.12
CA ALA A 90 17.58 11.46 -4.95
C ALA A 90 17.26 11.34 -6.45
N ILE A 91 16.11 10.73 -6.82
CA ILE A 91 15.63 10.62 -8.19
C ILE A 91 15.11 11.97 -8.70
N ASN A 92 14.26 12.64 -7.92
CA ASN A 92 13.63 13.90 -8.31
C ASN A 92 13.31 14.78 -7.09
N SER A 93 14.22 15.69 -6.77
CA SER A 93 14.12 16.59 -5.62
C SER A 93 13.01 17.66 -5.73
N SER A 94 12.35 17.78 -6.89
CA SER A 94 11.24 18.73 -7.08
C SER A 94 9.88 18.17 -6.67
N VAL A 95 9.80 16.87 -6.38
CA VAL A 95 8.57 16.22 -5.92
C VAL A 95 8.49 16.30 -4.41
N ASP A 96 7.37 16.79 -3.88
CA ASP A 96 7.11 16.74 -2.43
C ASP A 96 6.72 15.32 -2.02
N ILE A 97 7.52 14.70 -1.13
CA ILE A 97 7.30 13.33 -0.66
C ILE A 97 6.88 13.35 0.80
N GLU A 98 5.61 13.13 1.04
CA GLU A 98 5.06 12.88 2.37
C GLU A 98 5.00 11.39 2.68
N VAL A 99 5.28 10.99 3.92
CA VAL A 99 5.32 9.57 4.30
C VAL A 99 4.56 9.32 5.60
N HIS A 100 3.83 8.22 5.62
CA HIS A 100 3.10 7.74 6.79
C HIS A 100 3.51 6.30 7.10
N PHE A 101 4.38 6.13 8.09
CA PHE A 101 4.74 4.81 8.61
C PHE A 101 3.66 4.32 9.56
N LYS A 102 2.55 3.85 9.01
CA LYS A 102 1.39 3.34 9.76
C LYS A 102 0.51 2.43 8.91
N GLN A 103 -0.32 1.65 9.58
CA GLN A 103 -1.36 0.87 8.92
C GLN A 103 -2.48 1.76 8.43
N LEU A 104 -2.94 1.53 7.19
CA LEU A 104 -4.18 2.12 6.69
C LEU A 104 -5.37 1.35 7.30
N THR A 105 -6.27 2.07 7.94
CA THR A 105 -7.45 1.54 8.63
C THR A 105 -8.69 2.33 8.23
N GLY A 106 -9.89 1.80 8.53
CA GLY A 106 -11.14 2.53 8.28
C GLY A 106 -11.19 3.89 8.99
N HIS A 107 -10.58 3.99 10.18
CA HIS A 107 -10.60 5.21 10.98
C HIS A 107 -9.66 6.32 10.50
N ASN A 108 -8.54 5.96 9.86
CA ASN A 108 -7.55 6.95 9.41
C ASN A 108 -7.57 7.19 7.90
N ALA A 109 -8.27 6.35 7.15
CA ALA A 109 -8.23 6.38 5.68
C ALA A 109 -8.67 7.72 5.11
N GLU A 110 -9.75 8.32 5.62
CA GLU A 110 -10.26 9.60 5.10
C GLU A 110 -9.22 10.71 5.23
N LYS A 111 -8.59 10.83 6.39
CA LYS A 111 -7.56 11.83 6.62
C LYS A 111 -6.32 11.61 5.75
N LEU A 112 -5.96 10.34 5.49
CA LEU A 112 -4.77 10.01 4.71
C LEU A 112 -4.93 10.22 3.20
N VAL A 113 -6.18 10.33 2.70
CA VAL A 113 -6.45 10.55 1.28
C VAL A 113 -7.13 11.90 0.99
N GLU A 114 -7.32 12.77 1.99
CA GLU A 114 -8.11 14.01 1.85
C GLU A 114 -7.60 14.95 0.75
N ASP A 115 -6.28 14.99 0.54
CA ASP A 115 -5.62 15.84 -0.47
C ASP A 115 -5.39 15.13 -1.82
N ALA A 116 -5.88 13.90 -1.99
CA ALA A 116 -5.56 13.09 -3.17
C ALA A 116 -6.36 13.48 -4.41
N ASP A 117 -5.69 13.73 -5.52
CA ASP A 117 -6.31 13.76 -6.87
C ASP A 117 -6.52 12.34 -7.42
N VAL A 118 -5.74 11.36 -6.94
CA VAL A 118 -5.84 9.93 -7.28
C VAL A 118 -5.26 9.07 -6.16
N VAL A 119 -5.85 7.91 -5.93
CA VAL A 119 -5.31 6.86 -5.05
C VAL A 119 -4.90 5.66 -5.88
N LEU A 120 -3.67 5.19 -5.67
CA LEU A 120 -3.12 4.00 -6.33
C LEU A 120 -2.95 2.85 -5.33
N ASP A 121 -3.37 1.67 -5.75
CA ASP A 121 -3.29 0.44 -4.98
C ASP A 121 -1.92 -0.23 -5.17
N GLY A 122 -1.09 -0.17 -4.14
CA GLY A 122 0.15 -0.92 -4.01
C GLY A 122 0.07 -2.08 -3.00
N THR A 123 -1.16 -2.42 -2.55
CA THR A 123 -1.39 -3.38 -1.46
C THR A 123 -1.45 -4.82 -1.94
N ASP A 124 -1.28 -5.76 -1.02
CA ASP A 124 -1.30 -7.20 -1.24
C ASP A 124 -2.49 -7.92 -0.58
N ASN A 125 -3.38 -7.17 0.10
CA ASN A 125 -4.49 -7.77 0.85
C ASN A 125 -5.84 -7.10 0.56
N PHE A 126 -6.91 -7.89 0.60
CA PHE A 126 -8.26 -7.43 0.26
C PHE A 126 -8.91 -6.55 1.33
N GLU A 127 -8.51 -6.66 2.58
CA GLU A 127 -9.04 -5.80 3.63
C GLU A 127 -8.70 -4.33 3.36
N THR A 128 -7.43 -4.04 3.12
CA THR A 128 -6.97 -2.70 2.74
C THR A 128 -7.59 -2.23 1.42
N ARG A 129 -7.74 -3.11 0.44
CA ARG A 129 -8.42 -2.80 -0.83
C ARG A 129 -9.88 -2.38 -0.65
N TYR A 130 -10.60 -2.99 0.28
CA TYR A 130 -11.97 -2.57 0.58
C TYR A 130 -12.01 -1.25 1.33
N ILE A 131 -11.02 -0.94 2.17
CA ILE A 131 -10.89 0.39 2.79
C ILE A 131 -10.64 1.44 1.70
N LEU A 132 -9.70 1.20 0.79
CA LEU A 132 -9.41 2.10 -0.33
C LEU A 132 -10.63 2.30 -1.23
N ASN A 133 -11.32 1.21 -1.59
CA ASN A 133 -12.55 1.31 -2.37
C ASN A 133 -13.60 2.19 -1.69
N ASP A 134 -13.85 1.94 -0.41
CA ASP A 134 -14.91 2.63 0.33
C ASP A 134 -14.56 4.11 0.54
N VAL A 135 -13.31 4.44 0.89
CA VAL A 135 -12.89 5.83 1.09
C VAL A 135 -12.87 6.62 -0.24
N CYS A 136 -12.38 6.01 -1.32
CA CYS A 136 -12.33 6.65 -2.63
C CYS A 136 -13.74 6.90 -3.19
N MET A 137 -14.64 5.91 -3.08
CA MET A 137 -16.03 6.07 -3.49
C MET A 137 -16.76 7.12 -2.64
N LYS A 138 -16.51 7.17 -1.33
CA LYS A 138 -17.11 8.16 -0.43
C LYS A 138 -16.71 9.59 -0.80
N ASN A 139 -15.43 9.82 -1.06
CA ASN A 139 -14.86 11.15 -1.30
C ASN A 139 -14.73 11.51 -2.78
N ASN A 140 -15.30 10.69 -3.69
CA ASN A 140 -15.24 10.90 -5.14
C ASN A 140 -13.79 11.04 -5.66
N ILE A 141 -12.87 10.24 -5.12
CA ILE A 141 -11.47 10.19 -5.54
C ILE A 141 -11.29 9.02 -6.51
N PRO A 142 -10.66 9.19 -7.68
CA PRO A 142 -10.32 8.10 -8.58
C PRO A 142 -9.45 7.04 -7.88
N TYR A 143 -9.81 5.76 -8.03
CA TYR A 143 -9.08 4.64 -7.46
C TYR A 143 -8.51 3.76 -8.57
N VAL A 144 -7.18 3.70 -8.66
CA VAL A 144 -6.44 2.89 -9.63
C VAL A 144 -6.00 1.59 -8.96
N TYR A 145 -6.76 0.54 -9.20
CA TYR A 145 -6.51 -0.80 -8.69
C TYR A 145 -5.40 -1.52 -9.45
N GLY A 146 -4.55 -2.22 -8.72
CA GLY A 146 -3.57 -3.14 -9.26
C GLY A 146 -3.48 -4.42 -8.43
N GLY A 147 -3.31 -5.55 -9.09
CA GLY A 147 -3.10 -6.84 -8.44
C GLY A 147 -2.13 -7.69 -9.25
N VAL A 148 -1.22 -8.38 -8.57
CA VAL A 148 -0.24 -9.29 -9.20
C VAL A 148 -0.21 -10.60 -8.44
N ALA A 149 -0.21 -11.72 -9.17
CA ALA A 149 -0.02 -13.06 -8.63
C ALA A 149 0.77 -13.91 -9.65
N GLY A 150 1.87 -14.50 -9.25
CA GLY A 150 2.75 -15.25 -10.15
C GLY A 150 3.30 -14.37 -11.27
N SER A 151 2.91 -14.67 -12.50
CA SER A 151 3.21 -13.91 -13.72
C SER A 151 2.04 -13.08 -14.23
N THR A 152 0.90 -13.11 -13.52
CA THR A 152 -0.35 -12.45 -13.94
C THR A 152 -0.52 -11.12 -13.25
N GLY A 153 -0.79 -10.08 -14.04
CA GLY A 153 -1.16 -8.75 -13.57
C GLY A 153 -2.60 -8.39 -13.92
N THR A 154 -3.24 -7.59 -13.07
CA THR A 154 -4.60 -7.08 -13.26
C THR A 154 -4.65 -5.60 -12.93
N VAL A 155 -5.28 -4.78 -13.79
CA VAL A 155 -5.45 -3.34 -13.58
C VAL A 155 -6.87 -2.93 -13.90
N ALA A 156 -7.46 -2.07 -13.07
CA ALA A 156 -8.75 -1.45 -13.30
C ALA A 156 -8.79 -0.04 -12.68
N VAL A 157 -9.63 0.84 -13.22
CA VAL A 157 -9.89 2.16 -12.64
C VAL A 157 -11.33 2.22 -12.17
N PHE A 158 -11.53 2.64 -10.94
CA PHE A 158 -12.84 2.83 -10.34
C PHE A 158 -13.11 4.32 -10.17
N LEU A 159 -14.15 4.82 -10.86
CA LEU A 159 -14.59 6.19 -10.83
C LEU A 159 -16.05 6.21 -10.36
N ARG A 160 -16.35 7.02 -9.36
CA ARG A 160 -17.73 7.16 -8.87
C ARG A 160 -18.66 7.59 -10.00
N ASP A 161 -19.83 6.98 -10.06
CA ASP A 161 -20.90 7.23 -11.04
C ASP A 161 -20.55 6.93 -12.53
N GLN A 162 -19.31 6.48 -12.81
CA GLN A 162 -18.86 6.12 -14.16
C GLN A 162 -18.55 4.63 -14.31
N THR A 163 -18.06 3.99 -13.25
CA THR A 163 -17.79 2.55 -13.21
C THR A 163 -18.48 1.91 -12.02
N CYS A 164 -18.54 0.56 -11.98
CA CYS A 164 -18.81 -0.11 -10.71
C CYS A 164 -17.65 0.11 -9.72
N CYS A 165 -17.86 -0.25 -8.45
CA CYS A 165 -16.77 -0.28 -7.47
C CYS A 165 -16.17 -1.69 -7.35
N LEU A 166 -15.03 -1.83 -6.65
CA LEU A 166 -14.36 -3.10 -6.41
C LEU A 166 -15.29 -4.15 -5.76
N ARG A 167 -16.18 -3.72 -4.83
CA ARG A 167 -17.16 -4.63 -4.20
C ARG A 167 -18.15 -5.21 -5.21
N CYS A 168 -18.58 -4.43 -6.18
CA CYS A 168 -19.43 -4.91 -7.26
C CYS A 168 -18.70 -5.95 -8.12
N LEU A 169 -17.45 -5.69 -8.45
CA LEU A 169 -16.60 -6.59 -9.24
C LEU A 169 -16.41 -7.95 -8.54
N LEU A 170 -16.01 -7.92 -7.28
CA LEU A 170 -15.68 -9.13 -6.50
C LEU A 170 -16.89 -9.80 -5.83
N GLY A 171 -18.05 -9.17 -5.87
CA GLY A 171 -19.26 -9.71 -5.22
C GLY A 171 -19.22 -9.68 -3.69
N GLY A 172 -18.40 -8.83 -3.09
CA GLY A 172 -18.20 -8.74 -1.65
C GLY A 172 -17.45 -9.93 -1.03
N ARG A 173 -16.93 -10.83 -1.86
CA ARG A 173 -16.13 -11.98 -1.41
C ARG A 173 -14.80 -11.47 -0.89
N MET A 174 -14.43 -11.86 0.32
CA MET A 174 -13.03 -11.89 0.73
C MET A 174 -12.42 -13.05 -0.04
N LEU A 175 -11.75 -12.76 -1.15
CA LEU A 175 -10.96 -13.77 -1.83
C LEU A 175 -9.81 -14.10 -0.88
N GLY A 176 -9.81 -15.32 -0.36
CA GLY A 176 -8.72 -15.80 0.50
C GLY A 176 -7.40 -15.69 -0.27
N GLU A 177 -6.43 -15.20 0.37
CA GLU A 177 -4.98 -15.41 0.36
C GLU A 177 -4.35 -16.12 -0.86
N THR A 178 -4.50 -15.60 -2.06
CA THR A 178 -3.93 -16.28 -3.23
C THR A 178 -2.61 -15.68 -3.72
N CYS A 179 -2.22 -14.49 -3.25
CA CYS A 179 -1.02 -13.81 -3.77
C CYS A 179 0.29 -14.41 -3.23
N ASP A 180 0.34 -14.81 -1.95
CA ASP A 180 1.59 -15.31 -1.36
C ASP A 180 1.87 -16.81 -1.63
N ALA A 181 0.84 -17.60 -1.91
CA ALA A 181 1.00 -19.03 -2.14
C ALA A 181 1.69 -19.35 -3.49
N ASN A 182 1.56 -18.48 -4.49
CA ASN A 182 2.06 -18.72 -5.85
C ASN A 182 3.35 -17.96 -6.19
N GLY A 183 3.88 -17.17 -5.25
CA GLY A 183 5.02 -16.28 -5.53
C GLY A 183 4.66 -15.16 -6.51
N VAL A 184 5.66 -14.35 -6.89
CA VAL A 184 5.49 -13.27 -7.86
C VAL A 184 6.82 -12.95 -8.52
N ILE A 185 6.82 -12.72 -9.83
CA ILE A 185 8.01 -12.28 -10.57
C ILE A 185 8.00 -10.78 -10.80
N MET A 186 9.16 -10.14 -10.65
CA MET A 186 9.33 -8.69 -10.82
C MET A 186 8.78 -8.14 -12.15
N PRO A 187 8.97 -8.77 -13.33
CA PRO A 187 8.40 -8.26 -14.58
C PRO A 187 6.89 -8.08 -14.56
N ALA A 188 6.15 -8.97 -13.90
CA ALA A 188 4.70 -8.84 -13.78
C ALA A 188 4.31 -7.63 -12.91
N VAL A 189 5.09 -7.37 -11.86
CA VAL A 189 4.93 -6.19 -10.98
C VAL A 189 5.15 -4.89 -11.76
N GLU A 190 6.28 -4.79 -12.46
CA GLU A 190 6.66 -3.58 -13.20
C GLU A 190 5.66 -3.23 -14.32
N ILE A 191 5.18 -4.25 -15.07
CA ILE A 191 4.18 -4.03 -16.11
C ILE A 191 2.84 -3.61 -15.51
N THR A 192 2.41 -4.22 -14.40
CA THR A 192 1.18 -3.82 -13.70
C THR A 192 1.28 -2.37 -13.22
N ALA A 193 2.37 -2.00 -12.55
CA ALA A 193 2.61 -0.63 -12.09
C ALA A 193 2.67 0.36 -13.26
N SER A 194 3.23 -0.04 -14.41
CA SER A 194 3.27 0.80 -15.61
C SER A 194 1.87 1.08 -16.16
N TYR A 195 1.00 0.08 -16.22
CA TYR A 195 -0.39 0.31 -16.61
C TYR A 195 -1.14 1.19 -15.58
N GLN A 196 -0.98 0.94 -14.28
CA GLN A 196 -1.58 1.81 -13.25
C GLN A 196 -1.08 3.26 -13.38
N THR A 197 0.23 3.45 -13.63
CA THR A 197 0.82 4.78 -13.81
C THR A 197 0.24 5.49 -15.03
N VAL A 198 0.05 4.80 -16.16
CA VAL A 198 -0.59 5.38 -17.35
C VAL A 198 -2.01 5.83 -17.06
N GLU A 199 -2.81 5.02 -16.37
CA GLU A 199 -4.17 5.42 -15.99
C GLU A 199 -4.16 6.61 -15.02
N ALA A 200 -3.24 6.63 -14.04
CA ALA A 200 -3.06 7.77 -13.15
C ALA A 200 -2.66 9.05 -13.90
N LEU A 201 -1.75 8.97 -14.88
CA LEU A 201 -1.35 10.12 -15.70
C LEU A 201 -2.53 10.69 -16.51
N LYS A 202 -3.40 9.83 -17.08
CA LYS A 202 -4.63 10.29 -17.75
C LYS A 202 -5.54 11.10 -16.79
N ILE A 203 -5.73 10.59 -15.56
CA ILE A 203 -6.52 11.26 -14.54
C ILE A 203 -5.89 12.60 -14.16
N LEU A 204 -4.61 12.58 -13.79
CA LEU A 204 -3.86 13.72 -13.26
C LEU A 204 -3.66 14.85 -14.31
N THR A 205 -3.68 14.53 -15.59
CA THR A 205 -3.58 15.51 -16.68
C THR A 205 -4.94 15.91 -17.29
N GLY A 206 -6.05 15.56 -16.60
CA GLY A 206 -7.39 15.96 -17.02
C GLY A 206 -7.98 15.16 -18.17
N GLN A 207 -7.45 14.00 -18.49
CA GLN A 207 -7.88 13.14 -19.60
C GLN A 207 -8.71 11.93 -19.14
N SER A 208 -9.47 12.07 -18.05
CA SER A 208 -10.29 10.97 -17.50
C SER A 208 -11.31 10.41 -18.51
N ALA A 209 -11.69 11.17 -19.51
CA ALA A 209 -12.55 10.70 -20.63
C ALA A 209 -11.91 9.55 -21.45
N LEU A 210 -10.59 9.35 -21.36
CA LEU A 210 -9.89 8.26 -22.02
C LEU A 210 -9.86 6.97 -21.19
N ILE A 211 -10.36 7.02 -19.96
CA ILE A 211 -10.46 5.84 -19.10
C ILE A 211 -11.61 4.97 -19.59
N THR A 212 -11.30 3.72 -19.88
CA THR A 212 -12.32 2.75 -20.28
C THR A 212 -12.81 1.94 -19.08
N PRO A 213 -14.13 1.64 -18.97
CA PRO A 213 -14.66 0.82 -17.90
C PRO A 213 -14.34 -0.67 -18.15
N LYS A 214 -13.06 -0.98 -18.20
CA LYS A 214 -12.55 -2.33 -18.43
C LYS A 214 -11.49 -2.68 -17.39
N MET A 215 -11.39 -3.95 -17.09
CA MET A 215 -10.29 -4.54 -16.36
C MET A 215 -9.34 -5.18 -17.36
N LEU A 216 -8.09 -4.79 -17.33
CA LEU A 216 -7.01 -5.46 -18.05
C LEU A 216 -6.49 -6.60 -17.16
N THR A 217 -6.40 -7.79 -17.73
CA THR A 217 -5.67 -8.94 -17.15
C THR A 217 -4.65 -9.42 -18.16
N PHE A 218 -3.43 -9.62 -17.74
CA PHE A 218 -2.37 -10.13 -18.60
C PHE A 218 -1.50 -11.14 -17.86
N ASP A 219 -0.84 -12.02 -18.61
CA ASP A 219 0.14 -12.95 -18.09
C ASP A 219 1.43 -12.79 -18.91
N VAL A 220 2.51 -12.35 -18.26
CA VAL A 220 3.77 -12.04 -18.94
C VAL A 220 4.51 -13.29 -19.38
N TRP A 221 4.28 -14.44 -18.73
CA TRP A 221 4.94 -15.69 -19.04
C TRP A 221 4.35 -16.34 -20.31
N THR A 222 3.03 -16.32 -20.42
CA THR A 222 2.29 -16.89 -21.56
C THR A 222 1.99 -15.86 -22.66
N ARG A 223 2.25 -14.57 -22.39
CA ARG A 223 1.91 -13.43 -23.27
C ARG A 223 0.39 -13.28 -23.52
N MET A 224 -0.42 -13.76 -22.60
CA MET A 224 -1.86 -13.54 -22.64
C MET A 224 -2.19 -12.08 -22.30
N ASN A 225 -3.15 -11.51 -23.04
CA ASN A 225 -3.75 -10.21 -22.70
C ASN A 225 -5.27 -10.33 -22.89
N MET A 226 -6.02 -9.86 -21.92
CA MET A 226 -7.48 -9.90 -21.93
C MET A 226 -8.04 -8.61 -21.32
N GLU A 227 -8.97 -8.00 -22.01
CA GLU A 227 -9.79 -6.91 -21.47
C GLU A 227 -11.20 -7.43 -21.16
N THR A 228 -11.64 -7.26 -19.94
CA THR A 228 -13.00 -7.63 -19.50
C THR A 228 -13.74 -6.35 -19.13
N LYS A 229 -14.93 -6.14 -19.70
CA LYS A 229 -15.79 -5.01 -19.34
C LYS A 229 -16.15 -5.10 -17.87
N LEU A 230 -16.00 -3.98 -17.15
CA LEU A 230 -16.46 -3.90 -15.77
C LEU A 230 -18.00 -4.03 -15.74
N PRO A 231 -18.56 -4.79 -14.79
CA PRO A 231 -20.00 -4.91 -14.65
C PRO A 231 -20.63 -3.55 -14.31
N LEU A 232 -21.91 -3.45 -14.47
CA LEU A 232 -22.68 -2.34 -13.92
C LEU A 232 -22.70 -2.43 -12.39
N SER A 233 -22.92 -1.31 -11.70
CA SER A 233 -23.15 -1.28 -10.26
C SER A 233 -24.32 -2.19 -9.90
N LYS A 234 -24.13 -3.09 -8.93
CA LYS A 234 -25.20 -3.96 -8.45
C LYS A 234 -26.26 -3.13 -7.72
N ALA A 235 -27.53 -3.41 -7.98
CA ALA A 235 -28.65 -2.66 -7.42
C ALA A 235 -28.70 -2.62 -5.89
N ASP A 236 -28.13 -3.61 -5.23
CA ASP A 236 -28.06 -3.74 -3.77
C ASP A 236 -26.69 -3.34 -3.19
N CYS A 237 -25.77 -2.85 -4.02
CA CYS A 237 -24.43 -2.50 -3.58
C CYS A 237 -24.45 -1.45 -2.46
N PRO A 238 -23.85 -1.75 -1.30
CA PRO A 238 -23.85 -0.80 -0.19
C PRO A 238 -23.11 0.50 -0.55
N VAL A 239 -22.03 0.41 -1.32
CA VAL A 239 -21.16 1.54 -1.65
C VAL A 239 -21.72 2.38 -2.79
N CYS A 240 -21.94 1.76 -3.97
CA CYS A 240 -22.35 2.51 -5.17
C CYS A 240 -23.77 3.09 -5.08
N ILE A 241 -24.70 2.37 -4.41
CA ILE A 241 -26.13 2.69 -4.43
C ILE A 241 -26.60 3.23 -3.08
N LYS A 242 -26.21 2.57 -1.97
CA LYS A 242 -26.71 2.94 -0.63
C LYS A 242 -25.85 3.99 0.07
N ASN A 243 -24.67 4.32 -0.47
CA ASN A 243 -23.68 5.22 0.15
C ASN A 243 -23.31 4.80 1.60
N ILE A 244 -23.25 3.49 1.82
CA ILE A 244 -22.79 2.87 3.07
C ILE A 244 -21.39 2.32 2.82
N TYR A 245 -20.46 2.61 3.70
CA TYR A 245 -19.02 2.31 3.55
C TYR A 245 -18.57 1.34 4.66
N PRO A 246 -18.83 0.02 4.53
CA PRO A 246 -18.65 -0.92 5.63
C PRO A 246 -17.21 -1.07 6.12
N ALA A 247 -16.22 -0.90 5.21
CA ALA A 247 -14.82 -1.01 5.62
C ALA A 247 -14.33 0.19 6.44
N LEU A 248 -15.02 1.33 6.39
CA LEU A 248 -14.69 2.50 7.21
C LEU A 248 -15.30 2.44 8.62
N GLN A 249 -16.22 1.50 8.85
CA GLN A 249 -16.95 1.34 10.12
C GLN A 249 -16.44 0.17 10.96
N LYS A 250 -15.50 -0.64 10.41
CA LYS A 250 -14.95 -1.79 11.15
C LYS A 250 -14.05 -1.31 12.27
N ASP A 251 -14.34 -1.81 13.47
CA ASP A 251 -13.42 -1.71 14.59
C ASP A 251 -12.09 -2.41 14.29
N PHE A 252 -11.03 -1.91 14.91
CA PHE A 252 -9.70 -2.45 14.77
C PHE A 252 -9.66 -3.89 15.31
N LEU A 253 -9.26 -4.84 14.49
CA LEU A 253 -9.00 -6.20 14.98
C LEU A 253 -7.72 -6.17 15.83
N GLU A 254 -7.85 -6.49 17.11
CA GLU A 254 -6.73 -6.51 18.05
C GLU A 254 -5.60 -7.49 17.65
N ALA A 255 -5.93 -8.56 16.94
CA ALA A 255 -4.99 -9.56 16.46
C ALA A 255 -5.33 -10.03 15.05
N ILE A 256 -4.39 -9.93 14.12
CA ILE A 256 -4.53 -10.41 12.74
C ILE A 256 -3.34 -11.28 12.34
N VAL A 257 -3.60 -12.36 11.62
CA VAL A 257 -2.55 -13.15 10.98
C VAL A 257 -2.15 -12.44 9.68
N LEU A 258 -0.85 -12.15 9.53
CA LEU A 258 -0.32 -11.59 8.28
C LEU A 258 -0.07 -12.73 7.30
N CYS A 259 -0.83 -12.74 6.20
CA CYS A 259 -0.79 -13.79 5.20
C CYS A 259 0.64 -14.03 4.67
N GLY A 260 0.98 -15.32 4.49
CA GLY A 260 2.24 -15.73 3.88
C GLY A 260 3.51 -15.53 4.71
N ARG A 261 3.42 -14.99 5.93
CA ARG A 261 4.60 -14.62 6.73
C ARG A 261 4.78 -15.39 8.04
N LYS A 262 3.87 -16.32 8.37
CA LYS A 262 3.82 -16.94 9.71
C LYS A 262 4.00 -15.89 10.81
N THR A 263 3.22 -14.82 10.73
CA THR A 263 3.34 -13.65 11.61
C THR A 263 1.96 -13.24 12.09
N VAL A 264 1.81 -13.04 13.38
CA VAL A 264 0.64 -12.41 13.97
C VAL A 264 0.98 -10.95 14.26
N GLN A 265 0.16 -10.03 13.77
CA GLN A 265 0.19 -8.64 14.20
C GLN A 265 -0.83 -8.43 15.30
N LEU A 266 -0.38 -7.90 16.42
CA LEU A 266 -1.22 -7.31 17.44
C LEU A 266 -1.23 -5.79 17.26
N SER A 267 -2.38 -5.18 17.47
CA SER A 267 -2.52 -3.72 17.45
C SER A 267 -3.13 -3.28 18.76
N THR A 268 -2.42 -2.41 19.44
CA THR A 268 -2.90 -1.77 20.68
C THR A 268 -3.26 -0.33 20.38
N ASN A 269 -4.22 0.24 21.11
CA ASN A 269 -4.54 1.66 21.00
C ASN A 269 -3.58 2.55 21.79
N ARG A 270 -2.40 2.04 22.14
CA ARG A 270 -1.47 2.67 23.07
C ARG A 270 -0.12 2.82 22.39
N LEU A 271 0.66 3.81 22.79
CA LEU A 271 2.01 4.06 22.27
C LEU A 271 3.05 3.37 23.16
N PHE A 272 4.17 2.94 22.54
CA PHE A 272 5.31 2.38 23.26
C PHE A 272 6.48 3.38 23.32
N ASP A 273 7.10 3.50 24.50
CA ASP A 273 8.45 4.07 24.62
C ASP A 273 9.47 2.96 24.38
N LEU A 274 10.10 2.99 23.20
CA LEU A 274 11.06 1.95 22.79
C LEU A 274 12.33 1.93 23.66
N ASN A 275 12.77 3.09 24.21
CA ASN A 275 13.96 3.15 25.07
C ASN A 275 13.69 2.47 26.42
N GLN A 276 12.50 2.68 26.95
CA GLN A 276 12.12 2.03 28.19
C GLN A 276 11.91 0.52 27.98
N LEU A 277 11.27 0.11 26.89
CA LEU A 277 11.14 -1.29 26.52
C LEU A 277 12.52 -1.99 26.36
N GLU A 278 13.50 -1.30 25.75
CA GLU A 278 14.88 -1.81 25.65
C GLU A 278 15.45 -2.14 27.03
N SER A 279 15.27 -1.24 27.99
CA SER A 279 15.76 -1.42 29.36
C SER A 279 15.07 -2.57 30.09
N GLU A 280 13.77 -2.70 29.93
CA GLU A 280 12.96 -3.73 30.61
C GLU A 280 13.15 -5.13 29.99
N LEU A 281 13.44 -5.19 28.70
CA LEU A 281 13.70 -6.41 27.97
C LEU A 281 15.22 -6.75 27.87
N ALA A 282 16.09 -6.07 28.60
CA ALA A 282 17.55 -6.21 28.50
C ALA A 282 18.04 -7.66 28.61
N LEU A 283 17.36 -8.52 29.38
CA LEU A 283 17.69 -9.95 29.52
C LEU A 283 17.51 -10.76 28.22
N HIS A 284 16.71 -10.25 27.28
CA HIS A 284 16.45 -10.86 25.98
C HIS A 284 17.32 -10.28 24.86
N HIS A 285 18.31 -9.43 25.18
CA HIS A 285 19.22 -8.78 24.23
C HIS A 285 18.49 -8.10 23.05
N PRO A 286 17.61 -7.12 23.34
CA PRO A 286 16.86 -6.44 22.30
C PRO A 286 17.77 -5.62 21.37
N ILE A 287 17.33 -5.44 20.13
CA ILE A 287 17.97 -4.58 19.14
C ILE A 287 17.06 -3.37 18.95
N LEU A 288 17.50 -2.21 19.44
CA LEU A 288 16.79 -0.95 19.27
C LEU A 288 17.22 -0.26 17.97
N THR A 289 16.26 0.16 17.18
CA THR A 289 16.45 1.07 16.04
C THR A 289 15.66 2.36 16.26
N PRO A 290 15.85 3.41 15.47
CA PRO A 290 15.01 4.62 15.56
C PRO A 290 13.52 4.36 15.33
N PHE A 291 13.13 3.22 14.78
CA PHE A 291 11.79 2.93 14.27
C PHE A 291 11.05 1.85 15.07
N LEU A 292 11.78 0.86 15.57
CA LEU A 292 11.22 -0.30 16.26
C LEU A 292 12.24 -0.92 17.23
N LEU A 293 11.74 -1.73 18.16
CA LEU A 293 12.56 -2.62 18.97
C LEU A 293 12.31 -4.05 18.53
N ARG A 294 13.38 -4.80 18.28
CA ARG A 294 13.33 -6.23 17.93
C ARG A 294 13.90 -7.05 19.06
N VAL A 295 13.23 -8.15 19.40
CA VAL A 295 13.66 -9.05 20.47
C VAL A 295 13.22 -10.49 20.16
N THR A 296 14.00 -11.46 20.60
CA THR A 296 13.58 -12.86 20.52
C THR A 296 13.08 -13.32 21.89
N ILE A 297 11.81 -13.73 21.95
CA ILE A 297 11.15 -14.20 23.17
C ILE A 297 10.58 -15.59 22.90
N ASN A 298 10.92 -16.57 23.74
CA ASN A 298 10.44 -17.95 23.61
C ASN A 298 10.67 -18.57 22.20
N GLY A 299 11.76 -18.17 21.53
CA GLY A 299 12.09 -18.64 20.16
C GLY A 299 11.30 -17.95 19.04
N LEU A 300 10.45 -16.98 19.35
CA LEU A 300 9.72 -16.16 18.39
C LEU A 300 10.41 -14.79 18.22
N ASP A 301 10.46 -14.32 17.00
CA ASP A 301 11.03 -13.01 16.67
C ASP A 301 9.91 -11.93 16.76
N VAL A 302 10.11 -10.98 17.67
CA VAL A 302 9.10 -9.95 17.98
C VAL A 302 9.61 -8.58 17.61
N ALA A 303 8.84 -7.86 16.80
CA ALA A 303 9.10 -6.47 16.45
C ALA A 303 8.03 -5.56 17.05
N ILE A 304 8.43 -4.58 17.85
CA ILE A 304 7.55 -3.67 18.57
C ILE A 304 7.72 -2.27 17.99
N PHE A 305 6.60 -1.63 17.62
CA PHE A 305 6.55 -0.32 16.98
C PHE A 305 6.02 0.75 17.94
N LYS A 306 6.50 1.99 17.80
CA LYS A 306 6.03 3.12 18.63
C LYS A 306 4.53 3.34 18.59
N ASP A 307 3.87 3.00 17.49
CA ASP A 307 2.43 3.21 17.26
C ASP A 307 1.52 2.14 17.87
N GLY A 308 2.07 1.26 18.71
CA GLY A 308 1.31 0.23 19.42
C GLY A 308 1.17 -1.09 18.67
N ARG A 309 1.78 -1.24 17.50
CA ARG A 309 1.82 -2.52 16.77
C ARG A 309 2.92 -3.41 17.30
N ILE A 310 2.63 -4.71 17.32
CA ILE A 310 3.60 -5.77 17.64
C ILE A 310 3.46 -6.85 16.58
N HIS A 311 4.55 -7.21 15.93
CA HIS A 311 4.62 -8.35 15.03
C HIS A 311 5.29 -9.51 15.73
N VAL A 312 4.61 -10.64 15.84
CA VAL A 312 5.14 -11.89 16.39
C VAL A 312 5.38 -12.85 15.23
N LYS A 313 6.63 -13.01 14.80
CA LYS A 313 7.03 -13.89 13.71
C LYS A 313 7.30 -15.31 14.21
N GLY A 314 6.97 -16.30 13.39
CA GLY A 314 7.17 -17.73 13.69
C GLY A 314 5.89 -18.44 14.11
N THR A 315 4.76 -17.74 14.25
CA THR A 315 3.45 -18.31 14.57
C THR A 315 2.34 -17.71 13.75
N GLU A 316 1.26 -18.48 13.54
CA GLU A 316 -0.03 -18.04 13.01
C GLU A 316 -1.13 -18.12 14.09
N ASP A 317 -0.77 -18.57 15.29
CA ASP A 317 -1.72 -18.67 16.39
C ASP A 317 -1.83 -17.32 17.14
N THR A 318 -2.98 -16.69 17.01
CA THR A 318 -3.28 -15.40 17.66
C THR A 318 -3.27 -15.50 19.18
N LYS A 319 -3.56 -16.68 19.77
CA LYS A 319 -3.53 -16.88 21.22
C LYS A 319 -2.11 -16.80 21.75
N ILE A 320 -1.14 -17.43 21.08
CA ILE A 320 0.28 -17.37 21.47
C ILE A 320 0.75 -15.90 21.46
N ALA A 321 0.38 -15.14 20.44
CA ALA A 321 0.75 -13.74 20.37
C ALA A 321 0.08 -12.90 21.46
N GLN A 322 -1.19 -13.16 21.77
CA GLN A 322 -1.91 -12.48 22.86
C GLN A 322 -1.33 -12.80 24.25
N GLU A 323 -1.04 -14.07 24.53
CA GLU A 323 -0.40 -14.49 25.79
C GLU A 323 0.96 -13.81 25.96
N MET A 324 1.76 -13.75 24.89
CA MET A 324 3.03 -13.02 24.91
C MET A 324 2.85 -11.53 25.18
N TYR A 325 1.84 -10.88 24.59
CA TYR A 325 1.51 -9.48 24.86
C TYR A 325 1.20 -9.28 26.34
N GLU A 326 0.31 -10.09 26.90
CA GLU A 326 -0.10 -9.98 28.30
C GLU A 326 1.06 -10.20 29.28
N GLU A 327 1.95 -11.12 28.97
CA GLU A 327 3.10 -11.47 29.83
C GLU A 327 4.19 -10.38 29.79
N TYR A 328 4.55 -9.89 28.61
CA TYR A 328 5.74 -9.06 28.40
C TYR A 328 5.45 -7.58 28.16
N PHE A 329 4.28 -7.20 27.59
CA PHE A 329 4.03 -5.86 27.08
C PHE A 329 2.84 -5.14 27.72
N ALA A 330 1.83 -5.83 28.22
CA ALA A 330 0.60 -5.20 28.71
C ALA A 330 0.83 -4.19 29.84
N ARG A 331 1.89 -4.38 30.65
CA ARG A 331 2.25 -3.49 31.77
C ARG A 331 3.12 -2.29 31.35
N LEU A 332 3.65 -2.32 30.13
CA LEU A 332 4.68 -1.41 29.63
C LEU A 332 4.13 -0.35 28.67
N VAL A 333 2.85 -0.18 28.67
CA VAL A 333 2.14 0.70 27.74
C VAL A 333 1.80 2.00 28.44
N TYR A 334 2.16 3.11 27.88
CA TYR A 334 1.92 4.47 28.38
C TYR A 334 0.70 5.10 27.70
N GLU A 335 -0.05 5.89 28.48
CA GLU A 335 -1.18 6.66 27.98
C GLU A 335 -0.74 7.78 27.01
#